data_32a0b72f7f98d1a0229967f0175e18c8
#
_entry.id   32a0b72f7f98d1a0229967f0175e18c8
#
_cell.length_a   1.000
_cell.length_b   1.000
_cell.length_c   1.000
_cell.angle_alpha   90.00
_cell.angle_beta   90.00
_cell.angle_gamma   90.00
#
_symmetry.space_group_name_H-M   'P 1'
#
loop_
_entity.id
_entity.type
_entity.pdbx_description
1 polymer ?
#
loop_
_entity_poly.entity_id
_entity_poly.type
_entity_poly.pdbx_seq_one_letter_code
_entity_poly.pdbx_strand_id
1 'polypeptide(L)'
;MASVMIFRGVVIHSLDLETLEFIDNATLVITNGHITGFWKTVEDVPEDAFPPNSKIHNLSYGEFLIPGFVDTHNHAPQWPMRGLGQGLHILDWLNKVTFPVEARFSDPIYAKRMYEDTVQDFLRQGITTASYYGSRHAEATRILADICHARGQRAFVGKCNMDRNAPDYICEESAAISLQETKECIVHIRGLEPKDELVKPVVTPRFAICCTDELLRGLGDMVQADDTLTMQTHFNEAQQEIDATTELFPGFKGSEADLYESYGLLNRRSILAHCTIMSDYEKERLEALKCGIAHCPIANMTVGGGFMVAPIRDFLRRGIKVGLGTDSGGGWASSMLAVIRQAMIASNAREVLSEGKDKALSLEEAFYLSTLGGANVLCLEKQIGNFEVGKEFDATWVTTTTVYNQL
;
A
#
# COMPACT_ATOMS: atom_id res chain seq x y z
N MET A 1 15.84 12.67 -28.48
CA MET A 1 16.92 13.05 -27.53
C MET A 1 16.52 12.48 -26.18
N ALA A 2 17.48 11.97 -25.40
CA ALA A 2 17.19 11.51 -24.03
C ALA A 2 16.70 12.70 -23.18
N SER A 3 15.65 12.46 -22.38
CA SER A 3 15.18 13.46 -21.41
C SER A 3 16.14 13.45 -20.22
N VAL A 4 16.80 14.57 -19.93
CA VAL A 4 17.71 14.71 -18.79
C VAL A 4 17.17 15.77 -17.85
N MET A 5 16.99 15.40 -16.56
CA MET A 5 16.65 16.29 -15.46
C MET A 5 17.77 16.23 -14.40
N ILE A 6 18.08 17.34 -13.78
CA ILE A 6 19.12 17.42 -12.75
C ILE A 6 18.55 18.18 -11.56
N PHE A 7 18.72 17.62 -10.36
CA PHE A 7 18.38 18.29 -9.11
C PHE A 7 19.65 18.48 -8.26
N ARG A 8 19.75 19.66 -7.62
CA ARG A 8 20.80 19.97 -6.64
C ARG A 8 20.20 20.53 -5.37
N GLY A 9 20.63 20.01 -4.23
CA GLY A 9 20.22 20.49 -2.92
C GLY A 9 20.01 19.37 -1.92
N VAL A 10 19.11 19.60 -0.97
CA VAL A 10 18.87 18.66 0.12
C VAL A 10 18.10 17.43 -0.38
N VAL A 11 18.64 16.27 -0.04
CA VAL A 11 18.02 14.96 -0.30
C VAL A 11 17.97 14.17 1.01
N ILE A 12 16.82 13.56 1.28
CA ILE A 12 16.60 12.74 2.47
C ILE A 12 16.03 11.40 2.01
N HIS A 13 16.68 10.28 2.35
CA HIS A 13 16.18 8.95 2.01
C HIS A 13 16.71 7.88 2.98
N SER A 14 15.98 6.77 3.09
CA SER A 14 16.42 5.60 3.86
C SER A 14 17.40 4.75 3.06
N LEU A 15 18.49 4.35 3.69
CA LEU A 15 19.40 3.32 3.17
C LEU A 15 18.92 1.92 3.60
N ASP A 16 18.47 1.81 4.83
CA ASP A 16 17.90 0.61 5.45
C ASP A 16 16.91 1.01 6.55
N LEU A 17 16.48 0.05 7.37
CA LEU A 17 15.49 0.25 8.42
C LEU A 17 15.90 1.30 9.47
N GLU A 18 17.19 1.36 9.81
CA GLU A 18 17.71 2.17 10.92
C GLU A 18 18.43 3.42 10.43
N THR A 19 18.78 3.49 9.15
CA THR A 19 19.61 4.54 8.58
C THR A 19 18.80 5.46 7.67
N LEU A 20 18.51 6.67 8.18
CA LEU A 20 17.99 7.79 7.41
C LEU A 20 19.15 8.73 7.05
N GLU A 21 19.41 8.89 5.76
CA GLU A 21 20.49 9.74 5.28
C GLU A 21 19.98 11.13 4.92
N PHE A 22 20.69 12.17 5.40
CA PHE A 22 20.49 13.58 5.06
C PHE A 22 21.69 14.07 4.28
N ILE A 23 21.48 14.58 3.07
CA ILE A 23 22.53 15.05 2.18
C ILE A 23 22.23 16.50 1.79
N ASP A 24 23.03 17.44 2.25
CA ASP A 24 22.75 18.88 2.07
C ASP A 24 22.98 19.38 0.64
N ASN A 25 23.97 18.80 -0.07
CA ASN A 25 24.40 19.27 -1.38
C ASN A 25 24.44 18.16 -2.42
N ALA A 26 23.44 17.30 -2.41
CA ALA A 26 23.33 16.21 -3.37
C ALA A 26 23.17 16.74 -4.80
N THR A 27 23.70 15.99 -5.76
CA THR A 27 23.37 16.13 -7.19
C THR A 27 22.78 14.83 -7.69
N LEU A 28 21.56 14.88 -8.20
CA LEU A 28 20.84 13.76 -8.84
C LEU A 28 20.73 14.05 -10.34
N VAL A 29 21.12 13.09 -11.16
CA VAL A 29 20.94 13.12 -12.62
C VAL A 29 19.97 12.03 -13.02
N ILE A 30 18.91 12.41 -13.71
CA ILE A 30 17.84 11.53 -14.16
C ILE A 30 17.85 11.52 -15.70
N THR A 31 17.97 10.34 -16.28
CA THR A 31 17.91 10.14 -17.73
C THR A 31 16.80 9.16 -18.07
N ASN A 32 15.82 9.60 -18.85
CA ASN A 32 14.65 8.80 -19.24
C ASN A 32 13.92 8.16 -18.06
N GLY A 33 13.75 8.93 -16.96
CA GLY A 33 13.04 8.45 -15.76
C GLY A 33 13.87 7.64 -14.77
N HIS A 34 15.13 7.32 -15.07
CA HIS A 34 16.01 6.55 -14.18
C HIS A 34 17.12 7.43 -13.61
N ILE A 35 17.52 7.17 -12.38
CA ILE A 35 18.66 7.80 -11.72
C ILE A 35 19.93 7.26 -12.37
N THR A 36 20.63 8.11 -13.11
CA THR A 36 21.88 7.76 -13.80
C THR A 36 23.12 8.30 -13.11
N GLY A 37 22.93 9.22 -12.15
CA GLY A 37 24.02 9.74 -11.31
C GLY A 37 23.47 10.23 -9.99
N PHE A 38 24.23 9.97 -8.91
CA PHE A 38 23.91 10.44 -7.57
C PHE A 38 25.19 10.69 -6.80
N TRP A 39 25.48 11.96 -6.46
CA TRP A 39 26.65 12.38 -5.71
C TRP A 39 26.22 13.17 -4.48
N LYS A 40 26.92 12.96 -3.38
CA LYS A 40 26.58 13.56 -2.07
C LYS A 40 27.16 14.96 -1.90
N THR A 41 28.17 15.32 -2.71
CA THR A 41 28.75 16.66 -2.74
C THR A 41 28.86 17.16 -4.19
N VAL A 42 28.91 18.48 -4.36
CA VAL A 42 29.03 19.09 -5.70
C VAL A 42 30.41 18.83 -6.31
N GLU A 43 31.42 18.72 -5.46
CA GLU A 43 32.80 18.50 -5.85
C GLU A 43 33.05 17.11 -6.43
N ASP A 44 32.23 16.13 -6.06
CA ASP A 44 32.31 14.75 -6.55
C ASP A 44 31.68 14.56 -7.94
N VAL A 45 30.95 15.57 -8.44
CA VAL A 45 30.25 15.50 -9.73
C VAL A 45 31.27 15.59 -10.87
N PRO A 46 31.41 14.56 -11.74
CA PRO A 46 32.31 14.64 -12.90
C PRO A 46 31.91 15.78 -13.85
N GLU A 47 32.91 16.39 -14.51
CA GLU A 47 32.68 17.50 -15.45
C GLU A 47 31.76 17.09 -16.63
N ASP A 48 31.77 15.82 -17.00
CA ASP A 48 30.99 15.23 -18.09
C ASP A 48 29.76 14.44 -17.60
N ALA A 49 29.36 14.60 -16.33
CA ALA A 49 28.24 13.86 -15.73
C ALA A 49 26.89 14.06 -16.46
N PHE A 50 26.74 15.16 -17.18
CA PHE A 50 25.53 15.48 -17.94
C PHE A 50 25.83 16.43 -19.13
N PRO A 51 24.97 16.48 -20.16
CA PRO A 51 25.17 17.32 -21.35
C PRO A 51 25.38 18.79 -21.00
N PRO A 52 26.26 19.52 -21.72
CA PRO A 52 26.41 20.96 -21.58
C PRO A 52 25.06 21.69 -21.72
N ASN A 53 24.85 22.73 -20.93
CA ASN A 53 23.60 23.52 -20.88
C ASN A 53 22.36 22.76 -20.39
N SER A 54 22.51 21.63 -19.74
CA SER A 54 21.39 20.94 -19.05
C SER A 54 20.77 21.85 -17.98
N LYS A 55 19.42 21.80 -17.90
CA LYS A 55 18.71 22.57 -16.88
C LYS A 55 18.89 21.91 -15.50
N ILE A 56 19.41 22.66 -14.54
CA ILE A 56 19.56 22.22 -13.15
C ILE A 56 18.46 22.86 -12.32
N HIS A 57 17.71 22.04 -11.61
CA HIS A 57 16.73 22.45 -10.61
C HIS A 57 17.45 22.56 -9.26
N ASN A 58 17.82 23.78 -8.88
CA ASN A 58 18.43 24.04 -7.58
C ASN A 58 17.31 24.14 -6.53
N LEU A 59 17.37 23.29 -5.52
CA LEU A 59 16.47 23.34 -4.38
C LEU A 59 16.86 24.51 -3.49
N SER A 60 15.89 25.36 -3.19
CA SER A 60 16.09 26.55 -2.35
C SER A 60 16.07 26.17 -0.87
N TYR A 61 16.43 27.11 -0.01
CA TYR A 61 16.28 26.92 1.45
C TYR A 61 14.85 26.55 1.81
N GLY A 62 14.68 25.46 2.56
CA GLY A 62 13.39 24.89 2.92
C GLY A 62 12.79 23.97 1.87
N GLU A 63 13.50 23.68 0.78
CA GLU A 63 13.12 22.68 -0.22
C GLU A 63 14.04 21.46 -0.14
N PHE A 64 13.47 20.28 -0.33
CA PHE A 64 14.22 19.02 -0.35
C PHE A 64 13.48 17.94 -1.14
N LEU A 65 14.20 16.92 -1.56
CA LEU A 65 13.64 15.72 -2.17
C LEU A 65 13.59 14.58 -1.16
N ILE A 66 12.48 13.86 -1.18
CA ILE A 66 12.33 12.55 -0.55
C ILE A 66 11.83 11.54 -1.58
N PRO A 67 12.03 10.23 -1.41
CA PRO A 67 11.34 9.22 -2.20
C PRO A 67 9.83 9.40 -2.11
N GLY A 68 9.12 9.08 -3.17
CA GLY A 68 7.67 9.02 -3.13
C GLY A 68 7.18 8.05 -2.04
N PHE A 69 6.11 8.40 -1.37
CA PHE A 69 5.50 7.50 -0.38
C PHE A 69 4.83 6.32 -1.05
N VAL A 70 4.95 5.16 -0.40
CA VAL A 70 4.33 3.90 -0.82
C VAL A 70 3.22 3.54 0.16
N ASP A 71 1.98 3.59 -0.30
CA ASP A 71 0.79 3.15 0.43
C ASP A 71 0.51 1.68 0.13
N THR A 72 0.81 0.81 1.08
CA THR A 72 0.73 -0.64 0.87
C THR A 72 -0.68 -1.23 1.04
N HIS A 73 -1.63 -0.45 1.51
CA HIS A 73 -3.03 -0.88 1.65
C HIS A 73 -4.00 0.31 1.62
N ASN A 74 -4.94 0.26 0.69
CA ASN A 74 -5.88 1.33 0.45
C ASN A 74 -7.15 0.84 -0.24
N HIS A 75 -8.30 1.33 0.19
CA HIS A 75 -9.59 1.10 -0.46
C HIS A 75 -10.02 2.34 -1.25
N ALA A 76 -9.73 2.40 -2.54
CA ALA A 76 -10.10 3.54 -3.36
C ALA A 76 -11.61 3.91 -3.30
N PRO A 77 -12.56 2.93 -3.32
CA PRO A 77 -13.98 3.24 -3.23
C PRO A 77 -14.43 3.75 -1.84
N GLN A 78 -13.60 3.66 -0.82
CA GLN A 78 -13.91 4.13 0.53
C GLN A 78 -13.44 5.57 0.79
N TRP A 79 -12.65 6.15 -0.11
CA TRP A 79 -12.18 7.53 0.02
C TRP A 79 -13.30 8.55 0.30
N PRO A 80 -14.52 8.47 -0.30
CA PRO A 80 -15.60 9.41 -0.03
C PRO A 80 -16.18 9.35 1.39
N MET A 81 -15.95 8.25 2.13
CA MET A 81 -16.53 8.02 3.46
C MET A 81 -15.52 8.11 4.60
N ARG A 82 -14.31 8.59 4.35
CA ARG A 82 -13.26 8.72 5.37
C ARG A 82 -13.77 9.44 6.62
N GLY A 83 -13.47 8.86 7.79
CA GLY A 83 -13.89 9.39 9.08
C GLY A 83 -15.33 9.05 9.49
N LEU A 84 -16.08 8.33 8.66
CA LEU A 84 -17.42 7.88 9.03
C LEU A 84 -17.40 6.55 9.77
N GLY A 85 -18.24 6.43 10.79
CA GLY A 85 -18.44 5.17 11.54
C GLY A 85 -17.28 4.78 12.46
N GLN A 86 -16.39 5.70 12.80
CA GLN A 86 -15.31 5.45 13.76
C GLN A 86 -15.84 4.91 15.08
N GLY A 87 -15.17 3.91 15.65
CA GLY A 87 -15.59 3.25 16.90
C GLY A 87 -16.61 2.11 16.71
N LEU A 88 -17.10 1.86 15.51
CA LEU A 88 -17.89 0.66 15.21
C LEU A 88 -16.99 -0.59 15.14
N HIS A 89 -17.52 -1.74 15.54
CA HIS A 89 -16.88 -3.03 15.26
C HIS A 89 -16.85 -3.29 13.74
N ILE A 90 -15.83 -4.02 13.28
CA ILE A 90 -15.52 -4.17 11.85
C ILE A 90 -16.74 -4.64 11.03
N LEU A 91 -17.46 -5.67 11.45
CA LEU A 91 -18.62 -6.18 10.69
C LEU A 91 -19.79 -5.19 10.70
N ASP A 92 -20.00 -4.45 11.80
CA ASP A 92 -21.00 -3.39 11.88
C ASP A 92 -20.62 -2.21 10.98
N TRP A 93 -19.35 -1.82 10.97
CA TRP A 93 -18.84 -0.75 10.12
C TRP A 93 -18.98 -1.10 8.64
N LEU A 94 -18.67 -2.33 8.26
CA LEU A 94 -18.86 -2.82 6.90
C LEU A 94 -20.33 -2.70 6.46
N ASN A 95 -21.26 -3.21 7.26
CA ASN A 95 -22.68 -3.23 6.92
C ASN A 95 -23.34 -1.86 6.94
N LYS A 96 -23.00 -1.00 7.91
CA LYS A 96 -23.68 0.29 8.12
C LYS A 96 -23.10 1.43 7.29
N VAL A 97 -21.82 1.37 6.95
CA VAL A 97 -21.08 2.48 6.31
C VAL A 97 -20.47 2.05 4.99
N THR A 98 -19.65 1.00 4.99
CA THR A 98 -18.77 0.65 3.87
C THR A 98 -19.55 0.11 2.68
N PHE A 99 -20.29 -0.96 2.85
CA PHE A 99 -21.04 -1.62 1.75
C PHE A 99 -22.02 -0.67 1.04
N PRO A 100 -22.81 0.17 1.75
CA PRO A 100 -23.66 1.16 1.09
C PRO A 100 -22.91 2.15 0.20
N VAL A 101 -21.71 2.56 0.60
CA VAL A 101 -20.89 3.50 -0.18
C VAL A 101 -20.22 2.80 -1.36
N GLU A 102 -19.62 1.63 -1.13
CA GLU A 102 -18.94 0.85 -2.18
C GLU A 102 -19.93 0.40 -3.27
N ALA A 103 -21.19 0.09 -2.93
CA ALA A 103 -22.23 -0.29 -3.90
C ALA A 103 -22.51 0.79 -4.95
N ARG A 104 -22.27 2.08 -4.63
CA ARG A 104 -22.45 3.20 -5.57
C ARG A 104 -21.50 3.15 -6.75
N PHE A 105 -20.40 2.42 -6.63
CA PHE A 105 -19.42 2.23 -7.70
C PHE A 105 -19.90 1.28 -8.81
N SER A 106 -21.14 0.77 -8.69
CA SER A 106 -21.85 0.16 -9.81
C SER A 106 -22.18 1.17 -10.94
N ASP A 107 -22.24 2.48 -10.62
CA ASP A 107 -22.37 3.55 -11.59
C ASP A 107 -20.98 3.98 -12.08
N PRO A 108 -20.61 3.75 -13.37
CA PRO A 108 -19.33 4.11 -13.91
C PRO A 108 -19.03 5.61 -13.88
N ILE A 109 -20.07 6.45 -13.97
CA ILE A 109 -19.92 7.91 -13.92
C ILE A 109 -19.52 8.34 -12.50
N TYR A 110 -20.19 7.78 -11.49
CA TYR A 110 -19.83 8.00 -10.09
C TYR A 110 -18.42 7.48 -9.80
N ALA A 111 -18.12 6.24 -10.23
CA ALA A 111 -16.82 5.62 -10.04
C ALA A 111 -15.68 6.48 -10.63
N LYS A 112 -15.83 6.92 -11.88
CA LYS A 112 -14.83 7.77 -12.54
C LYS A 112 -14.56 9.04 -11.76
N ARG A 113 -15.61 9.76 -11.38
CA ARG A 113 -15.46 11.01 -10.62
C ARG A 113 -14.75 10.79 -9.28
N MET A 114 -15.18 9.79 -8.51
CA MET A 114 -14.60 9.53 -7.18
C MET A 114 -13.16 9.06 -7.28
N TYR A 115 -12.83 8.21 -8.25
CA TYR A 115 -11.46 7.74 -8.43
C TYR A 115 -10.51 8.83 -8.97
N GLU A 116 -10.99 9.76 -9.81
CA GLU A 116 -10.21 10.94 -10.20
C GLU A 116 -9.84 11.78 -8.98
N ASP A 117 -10.80 12.05 -8.09
CA ASP A 117 -10.57 12.80 -6.85
C ASP A 117 -9.63 12.02 -5.90
N THR A 118 -9.82 10.71 -5.76
CA THR A 118 -9.00 9.83 -4.91
C THR A 118 -7.55 9.85 -5.34
N VAL A 119 -7.28 9.49 -6.59
CA VAL A 119 -5.91 9.39 -7.12
C VAL A 119 -5.21 10.76 -7.06
N GLN A 120 -5.93 11.84 -7.37
CA GLN A 120 -5.38 13.17 -7.28
C GLN A 120 -5.06 13.60 -5.84
N ASP A 121 -5.91 13.25 -4.87
CA ASP A 121 -5.67 13.54 -3.46
C ASP A 121 -4.41 12.81 -2.96
N PHE A 122 -4.29 11.52 -3.24
CA PHE A 122 -3.11 10.73 -2.86
C PHE A 122 -1.81 11.26 -3.48
N LEU A 123 -1.81 11.58 -4.77
CA LEU A 123 -0.65 12.19 -5.41
C LEU A 123 -0.26 13.54 -4.78
N ARG A 124 -1.24 14.38 -4.42
CA ARG A 124 -0.98 15.64 -3.71
C ARG A 124 -0.42 15.45 -2.31
N GLN A 125 -0.67 14.30 -1.68
CA GLN A 125 -0.10 13.92 -0.39
C GLN A 125 1.29 13.24 -0.53
N GLY A 126 1.83 13.16 -1.75
CA GLY A 126 3.12 12.54 -2.04
C GLY A 126 3.10 11.02 -2.12
N ILE A 127 1.90 10.40 -2.19
CA ILE A 127 1.76 8.95 -2.40
C ILE A 127 1.85 8.68 -3.89
N THR A 128 3.04 8.33 -4.35
CA THR A 128 3.35 8.04 -5.76
C THR A 128 3.11 6.60 -6.13
N THR A 129 3.09 5.71 -5.13
CA THR A 129 2.81 4.28 -5.30
C THR A 129 1.72 3.85 -4.31
N ALA A 130 0.68 3.14 -4.80
CA ALA A 130 -0.39 2.65 -3.94
C ALA A 130 -0.87 1.24 -4.32
N SER A 131 -1.22 0.42 -3.31
CA SER A 131 -1.92 -0.86 -3.50
C SER A 131 -3.41 -0.67 -3.21
N TYR A 132 -4.21 -0.65 -4.27
CA TYR A 132 -5.63 -0.35 -4.21
C TYR A 132 -6.49 -1.60 -4.20
N TYR A 133 -7.36 -1.72 -3.20
CA TYR A 133 -8.60 -2.46 -3.36
C TYR A 133 -9.53 -1.60 -4.20
N GLY A 134 -9.91 -2.07 -5.37
CA GLY A 134 -11.01 -1.51 -6.15
C GLY A 134 -12.35 -1.89 -5.54
N SER A 135 -13.45 -1.54 -6.19
CA SER A 135 -14.76 -2.06 -5.81
C SER A 135 -14.94 -3.51 -6.27
N ARG A 136 -16.02 -4.15 -5.86
CA ARG A 136 -16.37 -5.47 -6.42
C ARG A 136 -16.75 -5.39 -7.91
N HIS A 137 -17.07 -4.17 -8.41
CA HIS A 137 -17.50 -3.95 -9.80
C HIS A 137 -16.28 -3.89 -10.73
N ALA A 138 -16.20 -4.83 -11.67
CA ALA A 138 -15.08 -4.96 -12.59
C ALA A 138 -14.86 -3.70 -13.46
N GLU A 139 -15.96 -3.10 -13.96
CA GLU A 139 -15.87 -1.88 -14.76
C GLU A 139 -15.27 -0.72 -13.97
N ALA A 140 -15.72 -0.50 -12.73
CA ALA A 140 -15.16 0.52 -11.86
C ALA A 140 -13.66 0.28 -11.56
N THR A 141 -13.27 -1.00 -11.37
CA THR A 141 -11.86 -1.34 -11.14
C THR A 141 -11.00 -1.04 -12.37
N ARG A 142 -11.48 -1.31 -13.58
CA ARG A 142 -10.79 -0.91 -14.82
C ARG A 142 -10.66 0.63 -14.94
N ILE A 143 -11.73 1.37 -14.61
CA ILE A 143 -11.69 2.84 -14.57
C ILE A 143 -10.63 3.36 -13.59
N LEU A 144 -10.49 2.73 -12.41
CA LEU A 144 -9.44 3.10 -11.45
C LEU A 144 -8.04 2.89 -12.04
N ALA A 145 -7.81 1.76 -12.70
CA ALA A 145 -6.54 1.46 -13.36
C ALA A 145 -6.21 2.48 -14.47
N ASP A 146 -7.20 2.81 -15.31
CA ASP A 146 -7.07 3.82 -16.36
C ASP A 146 -6.69 5.20 -15.80
N ILE A 147 -7.28 5.59 -14.66
CA ILE A 147 -7.01 6.87 -14.01
C ILE A 147 -5.59 6.87 -13.41
N CYS A 148 -5.19 5.80 -12.71
CA CYS A 148 -3.83 5.69 -12.16
C CYS A 148 -2.80 5.82 -13.30
N HIS A 149 -3.01 5.09 -14.41
CA HIS A 149 -2.16 5.17 -15.59
C HIS A 149 -2.11 6.59 -16.18
N ALA A 150 -3.26 7.19 -16.43
CA ALA A 150 -3.37 8.54 -17.03
C ALA A 150 -2.76 9.64 -16.14
N ARG A 151 -2.78 9.45 -14.80
CA ARG A 151 -2.19 10.39 -13.84
C ARG A 151 -0.72 10.12 -13.54
N GLY A 152 -0.15 9.02 -14.06
CA GLY A 152 1.23 8.62 -13.81
C GLY A 152 1.48 8.14 -12.38
N GLN A 153 0.46 7.66 -11.67
CA GLN A 153 0.62 7.03 -10.37
C GLN A 153 0.96 5.55 -10.52
N ARG A 154 2.04 5.09 -9.92
CA ARG A 154 2.32 3.67 -9.80
C ARG A 154 1.26 3.01 -8.93
N ALA A 155 0.64 1.93 -9.40
CA ALA A 155 -0.45 1.32 -8.66
C ALA A 155 -0.51 -0.20 -8.85
N PHE A 156 -0.87 -0.90 -7.77
CA PHE A 156 -1.43 -2.25 -7.82
C PHE A 156 -2.94 -2.11 -7.71
N VAL A 157 -3.68 -2.58 -8.70
CA VAL A 157 -5.13 -2.40 -8.75
C VAL A 157 -5.80 -3.76 -8.82
N GLY A 158 -6.65 -4.07 -7.84
CA GLY A 158 -7.38 -5.33 -7.76
C GLY A 158 -8.87 -5.15 -7.58
N LYS A 159 -9.64 -5.95 -8.33
CA LYS A 159 -11.07 -6.07 -8.09
C LYS A 159 -11.30 -6.79 -6.77
N CYS A 160 -12.09 -6.20 -5.88
CA CYS A 160 -12.41 -6.80 -4.60
C CYS A 160 -13.34 -8.01 -4.82
N ASN A 161 -12.90 -9.21 -4.42
CA ASN A 161 -13.64 -10.45 -4.57
C ASN A 161 -14.45 -10.74 -3.30
N MET A 162 -15.77 -10.98 -3.46
CA MET A 162 -16.68 -11.24 -2.35
C MET A 162 -17.99 -11.87 -2.83
N ASP A 163 -18.12 -13.19 -2.69
CA ASP A 163 -19.27 -13.98 -3.18
C ASP A 163 -20.13 -14.57 -2.05
N ARG A 164 -19.89 -14.16 -0.78
CA ARG A 164 -20.74 -14.52 0.37
C ARG A 164 -20.63 -13.49 1.50
N ASN A 165 -21.50 -13.62 2.50
CA ASN A 165 -21.51 -12.83 3.75
C ASN A 165 -21.46 -11.31 3.54
N ALA A 166 -22.06 -10.84 2.45
CA ALA A 166 -22.28 -9.45 2.15
C ALA A 166 -23.73 -9.24 1.71
N PRO A 167 -24.31 -8.04 1.85
CA PRO A 167 -25.64 -7.76 1.34
C PRO A 167 -25.77 -8.02 -0.16
N ASP A 168 -26.93 -8.52 -0.62
CA ASP A 168 -27.19 -8.90 -2.02
C ASP A 168 -26.82 -7.80 -3.03
N TYR A 169 -26.96 -6.52 -2.65
CA TYR A 169 -26.67 -5.39 -3.52
C TYR A 169 -25.17 -5.19 -3.79
N ILE A 170 -24.29 -5.87 -3.05
CA ILE A 170 -22.84 -5.80 -3.24
C ILE A 170 -22.17 -7.18 -3.30
N CYS A 171 -22.85 -8.24 -2.94
CA CYS A 171 -22.37 -9.61 -3.06
C CYS A 171 -22.30 -10.02 -4.54
N GLU A 172 -21.29 -10.77 -4.93
CA GLU A 172 -21.20 -11.35 -6.26
C GLU A 172 -22.10 -12.58 -6.37
N GLU A 173 -22.67 -12.82 -7.55
CA GLU A 173 -23.64 -13.89 -7.74
C GLU A 173 -23.03 -15.30 -7.60
N SER A 174 -21.74 -15.45 -7.89
CA SER A 174 -21.01 -16.71 -7.76
C SER A 174 -19.49 -16.52 -7.85
N ALA A 175 -18.77 -17.52 -7.33
CA ALA A 175 -17.32 -17.62 -7.51
C ALA A 175 -16.91 -17.58 -8.99
N ALA A 176 -17.65 -18.25 -9.86
CA ALA A 176 -17.35 -18.31 -11.29
C ALA A 176 -17.38 -16.91 -11.95
N ILE A 177 -18.38 -16.09 -11.63
CA ILE A 177 -18.50 -14.71 -12.12
C ILE A 177 -17.36 -13.87 -11.55
N SER A 178 -17.10 -13.95 -10.24
CA SER A 178 -16.02 -13.23 -9.59
C SER A 178 -14.65 -13.52 -10.23
N LEU A 179 -14.36 -14.79 -10.48
CA LEU A 179 -13.12 -15.23 -11.11
C LEU A 179 -13.01 -14.76 -12.57
N GLN A 180 -14.11 -14.80 -13.34
CA GLN A 180 -14.10 -14.33 -14.73
C GLN A 180 -13.85 -12.82 -14.78
N GLU A 181 -14.55 -12.01 -13.98
CA GLU A 181 -14.37 -10.57 -13.90
C GLU A 181 -12.97 -10.18 -13.43
N THR A 182 -12.37 -10.97 -12.51
CA THR A 182 -10.99 -10.77 -12.07
C THR A 182 -10.01 -10.98 -13.22
N LYS A 183 -10.18 -12.03 -14.03
CA LYS A 183 -9.36 -12.27 -15.23
C LYS A 183 -9.49 -11.13 -16.24
N GLU A 184 -10.69 -10.62 -16.45
CA GLU A 184 -10.91 -9.48 -17.35
C GLU A 184 -10.22 -8.21 -16.86
N CYS A 185 -10.23 -7.94 -15.55
CA CYS A 185 -9.47 -6.83 -14.96
C CYS A 185 -7.96 -7.02 -15.15
N ILE A 186 -7.43 -8.22 -14.92
CA ILE A 186 -6.00 -8.54 -15.13
C ILE A 186 -5.59 -8.29 -16.59
N VAL A 187 -6.39 -8.78 -17.54
CA VAL A 187 -6.13 -8.58 -18.98
C VAL A 187 -6.17 -7.10 -19.35
N HIS A 188 -7.16 -6.36 -18.87
CA HIS A 188 -7.29 -4.92 -19.11
C HIS A 188 -6.07 -4.15 -18.59
N ILE A 189 -5.69 -4.38 -17.31
CA ILE A 189 -4.57 -3.68 -16.68
C ILE A 189 -3.26 -3.95 -17.40
N ARG A 190 -3.00 -5.19 -17.76
CA ARG A 190 -1.80 -5.57 -18.54
C ARG A 190 -1.77 -5.01 -19.96
N GLY A 191 -2.93 -4.62 -20.48
CA GLY A 191 -3.05 -3.97 -21.76
C GLY A 191 -2.70 -2.48 -21.73
N LEU A 192 -2.67 -1.84 -20.56
CA LEU A 192 -2.39 -0.40 -20.42
C LEU A 192 -0.94 -0.06 -20.69
N GLU A 193 -0.02 -0.84 -20.19
CA GLU A 193 1.42 -0.59 -20.26
C GLU A 193 2.23 -1.88 -20.53
N PRO A 194 2.34 -2.29 -21.78
CA PRO A 194 3.06 -3.52 -22.09
C PRO A 194 4.59 -3.43 -21.86
N LYS A 195 5.15 -2.21 -21.65
CA LYS A 195 6.59 -2.00 -21.49
C LYS A 195 7.01 -1.60 -20.07
N ASP A 196 6.31 -0.68 -19.45
CA ASP A 196 6.78 -0.02 -18.21
C ASP A 196 6.07 -0.53 -16.96
N GLU A 197 4.93 -1.24 -17.10
CA GLU A 197 4.16 -1.85 -16.02
C GLU A 197 3.91 -0.92 -14.81
N LEU A 198 3.60 0.37 -15.08
CA LEU A 198 3.32 1.36 -14.04
C LEU A 198 2.11 0.94 -13.19
N VAL A 199 1.07 0.39 -13.84
CA VAL A 199 -0.11 -0.15 -13.18
C VAL A 199 -0.10 -1.68 -13.31
N LYS A 200 -0.13 -2.37 -12.17
CA LYS A 200 -0.08 -3.83 -12.09
C LYS A 200 -1.37 -4.39 -11.53
N PRO A 201 -1.84 -5.55 -12.04
CA PRO A 201 -2.97 -6.22 -11.43
C PRO A 201 -2.57 -6.89 -10.11
N VAL A 202 -3.50 -6.91 -9.16
CA VAL A 202 -3.37 -7.65 -7.90
C VAL A 202 -4.64 -8.45 -7.62
N VAL A 203 -4.49 -9.72 -7.27
CA VAL A 203 -5.61 -10.60 -6.88
C VAL A 203 -6.06 -10.21 -5.47
N THR A 204 -7.35 -9.95 -5.29
CA THR A 204 -7.85 -9.28 -4.09
C THR A 204 -9.06 -9.97 -3.48
N PRO A 205 -8.92 -11.17 -2.87
CA PRO A 205 -9.95 -11.65 -1.95
C PRO A 205 -10.11 -10.61 -0.83
N ARG A 206 -11.34 -10.11 -0.60
CA ARG A 206 -11.52 -9.09 0.45
C ARG A 206 -10.97 -9.57 1.78
N PHE A 207 -11.47 -10.71 2.23
CA PHE A 207 -10.98 -11.52 3.34
C PHE A 207 -11.78 -12.86 3.35
N ALA A 208 -11.35 -13.83 4.14
CA ALA A 208 -11.91 -15.17 4.13
C ALA A 208 -13.43 -15.22 4.39
N ILE A 209 -13.95 -14.32 5.23
CA ILE A 209 -15.37 -14.24 5.55
C ILE A 209 -16.22 -14.00 4.32
N CYS A 210 -15.76 -13.17 3.39
CA CYS A 210 -16.51 -12.78 2.19
C CYS A 210 -16.26 -13.69 0.98
N CYS A 211 -15.44 -14.73 1.09
CA CYS A 211 -15.09 -15.60 -0.01
C CYS A 211 -15.47 -17.06 0.27
N THR A 212 -16.13 -17.70 -0.68
CA THR A 212 -16.37 -19.15 -0.62
C THR A 212 -15.07 -19.93 -0.84
N ASP A 213 -15.06 -21.22 -0.45
CA ASP A 213 -13.96 -22.14 -0.76
C ASP A 213 -13.63 -22.19 -2.24
N GLU A 214 -14.68 -22.20 -3.09
CA GLU A 214 -14.55 -22.20 -4.53
C GLU A 214 -13.83 -20.94 -5.04
N LEU A 215 -14.21 -19.78 -4.52
CA LEU A 215 -13.60 -18.51 -4.89
C LEU A 215 -12.14 -18.45 -4.43
N LEU A 216 -11.85 -18.76 -3.15
CA LEU A 216 -10.47 -18.77 -2.64
C LEU A 216 -9.56 -19.71 -3.43
N ARG A 217 -10.05 -20.91 -3.76
CA ARG A 217 -9.31 -21.89 -4.57
C ARG A 217 -9.01 -21.35 -5.96
N GLY A 218 -10.02 -20.81 -6.65
CA GLY A 218 -9.85 -20.26 -7.99
C GLY A 218 -8.90 -19.06 -8.04
N LEU A 219 -8.92 -18.18 -7.01
CA LEU A 219 -7.97 -17.08 -6.88
C LEU A 219 -6.54 -17.58 -6.60
N GLY A 220 -6.41 -18.62 -5.76
CA GLY A 220 -5.13 -19.28 -5.52
C GLY A 220 -4.54 -19.91 -6.77
N ASP A 221 -5.38 -20.62 -7.55
CA ASP A 221 -4.96 -21.20 -8.83
C ASP A 221 -4.43 -20.14 -9.80
N MET A 222 -5.04 -18.94 -9.84
CA MET A 222 -4.54 -17.83 -10.65
C MET A 222 -3.15 -17.35 -10.19
N VAL A 223 -2.96 -17.18 -8.87
CA VAL A 223 -1.68 -16.72 -8.29
C VAL A 223 -0.58 -17.76 -8.50
N GLN A 224 -0.92 -19.06 -8.42
CA GLN A 224 0.04 -20.14 -8.65
C GLN A 224 0.40 -20.32 -10.13
N ALA A 225 -0.55 -20.08 -11.03
CA ALA A 225 -0.33 -20.21 -12.47
C ALA A 225 0.50 -19.06 -13.06
N ASP A 226 0.59 -17.93 -12.36
CA ASP A 226 1.27 -16.71 -12.83
C ASP A 226 2.13 -16.11 -11.72
N ASP A 227 3.42 -16.34 -11.79
CA ASP A 227 4.38 -15.89 -10.78
C ASP A 227 4.65 -14.37 -10.80
N THR A 228 4.03 -13.62 -11.70
CA THR A 228 4.05 -12.15 -11.73
C THR A 228 2.88 -11.52 -10.95
N LEU A 229 1.83 -12.29 -10.66
CA LEU A 229 0.69 -11.80 -9.92
C LEU A 229 1.01 -11.62 -8.42
N THR A 230 0.61 -10.48 -7.90
CA THR A 230 0.60 -10.16 -6.47
C THR A 230 -0.79 -10.50 -5.92
N MET A 231 -0.87 -10.83 -4.64
CA MET A 231 -2.13 -11.01 -3.91
C MET A 231 -2.18 -10.08 -2.71
N GLN A 232 -3.37 -9.56 -2.41
CA GLN A 232 -3.62 -8.76 -1.20
C GLN A 232 -4.92 -9.20 -0.53
N THR A 233 -4.94 -9.17 0.80
CA THR A 233 -6.13 -9.50 1.62
C THR A 233 -6.02 -8.86 3.00
N HIS A 234 -7.15 -8.72 3.72
CA HIS A 234 -7.15 -8.47 5.15
C HIS A 234 -6.75 -9.75 5.89
N PHE A 235 -6.06 -9.60 7.01
CA PHE A 235 -5.48 -10.72 7.73
C PHE A 235 -5.43 -10.44 9.23
N ASN A 236 -6.19 -11.19 10.01
CA ASN A 236 -6.22 -11.10 11.48
C ASN A 236 -6.33 -9.63 11.97
N GLU A 237 -7.29 -8.87 11.41
CA GLU A 237 -7.46 -7.46 11.74
C GLU A 237 -8.06 -7.27 13.13
N ALA A 238 -9.12 -8.05 13.46
CA ALA A 238 -9.84 -7.93 14.71
C ALA A 238 -10.33 -9.28 15.22
N GLN A 239 -10.56 -9.40 16.55
CA GLN A 239 -11.05 -10.64 17.14
C GLN A 239 -12.38 -11.09 16.52
N GLN A 240 -13.29 -10.17 16.20
CA GLN A 240 -14.55 -10.46 15.54
C GLN A 240 -14.37 -11.11 14.16
N GLU A 241 -13.34 -10.70 13.41
CA GLU A 241 -12.96 -11.33 12.14
C GLU A 241 -12.47 -12.76 12.36
N ILE A 242 -11.55 -12.96 13.30
CA ILE A 242 -10.98 -14.27 13.62
C ILE A 242 -12.07 -15.24 14.08
N ASP A 243 -12.98 -14.79 14.94
CA ASP A 243 -14.11 -15.62 15.43
C ASP A 243 -15.01 -16.05 14.27
N ALA A 244 -15.38 -15.13 13.38
CA ALA A 244 -16.19 -15.41 12.21
C ALA A 244 -15.46 -16.34 11.21
N THR A 245 -14.17 -16.12 10.96
CA THR A 245 -13.34 -16.99 10.11
C THR A 245 -13.26 -18.40 10.71
N THR A 246 -13.09 -18.52 12.03
CA THR A 246 -13.03 -19.81 12.73
C THR A 246 -14.35 -20.58 12.61
N GLU A 247 -15.50 -19.88 12.72
CA GLU A 247 -16.81 -20.48 12.55
C GLU A 247 -17.02 -20.99 11.12
N LEU A 248 -16.63 -20.22 10.11
CA LEU A 248 -16.78 -20.55 8.70
C LEU A 248 -15.81 -21.63 8.22
N PHE A 249 -14.61 -21.69 8.81
CA PHE A 249 -13.54 -22.60 8.43
C PHE A 249 -12.97 -23.38 9.64
N PRO A 250 -13.79 -24.21 10.31
CA PRO A 250 -13.40 -24.86 11.58
C PRO A 250 -12.19 -25.80 11.45
N GLY A 251 -11.90 -26.27 10.22
CA GLY A 251 -10.75 -27.13 9.91
C GLY A 251 -9.40 -26.49 10.18
N PHE A 252 -9.30 -25.16 10.14
CA PHE A 252 -8.06 -24.39 10.33
C PHE A 252 -7.85 -23.88 11.76
N LYS A 253 -8.79 -24.13 12.66
CA LYS A 253 -8.68 -23.81 14.11
C LYS A 253 -8.30 -22.36 14.40
N GLY A 254 -8.77 -21.43 13.57
CA GLY A 254 -8.49 -19.99 13.70
C GLY A 254 -7.16 -19.53 13.14
N SER A 255 -6.38 -20.38 12.46
CA SER A 255 -5.17 -19.95 11.74
C SER A 255 -5.51 -19.46 10.33
N GLU A 256 -5.47 -18.16 10.10
CA GLU A 256 -5.61 -17.59 8.76
C GLU A 256 -4.39 -17.90 7.88
N ALA A 257 -3.21 -18.08 8.48
CA ALA A 257 -2.03 -18.51 7.74
C ALA A 257 -2.24 -19.87 7.09
N ASP A 258 -2.72 -20.87 7.84
CA ASP A 258 -3.01 -22.20 7.31
C ASP A 258 -4.14 -22.15 6.27
N LEU A 259 -5.15 -21.33 6.53
CA LEU A 259 -6.29 -21.15 5.62
C LEU A 259 -5.83 -20.65 4.25
N TYR A 260 -5.20 -19.47 4.19
CA TYR A 260 -4.77 -18.89 2.93
C TYR A 260 -3.64 -19.70 2.24
N GLU A 261 -2.75 -20.32 3.02
CA GLU A 261 -1.69 -21.19 2.49
C GLU A 261 -2.31 -22.44 1.82
N SER A 262 -3.37 -23.02 2.38
CA SER A 262 -4.05 -24.20 1.82
C SER A 262 -4.65 -23.93 0.44
N TYR A 263 -5.01 -22.69 0.15
CA TYR A 263 -5.48 -22.24 -1.17
C TYR A 263 -4.35 -21.74 -2.08
N GLY A 264 -3.08 -21.76 -1.62
CA GLY A 264 -1.94 -21.28 -2.41
C GLY A 264 -1.87 -19.76 -2.58
N LEU A 265 -2.51 -19.03 -1.68
CA LEU A 265 -2.57 -17.57 -1.71
C LEU A 265 -1.38 -16.90 -1.01
N LEU A 266 -0.62 -17.63 -0.14
CA LEU A 266 0.52 -17.06 0.56
C LEU A 266 1.83 -17.35 -0.15
N ASN A 267 2.56 -16.29 -0.46
CA ASN A 267 3.91 -16.33 -1.02
C ASN A 267 4.62 -14.99 -0.81
N ARG A 268 5.85 -14.85 -1.31
CA ARG A 268 6.66 -13.63 -1.16
C ARG A 268 6.04 -12.35 -1.75
N ARG A 269 4.98 -12.45 -2.55
CA ARG A 269 4.24 -11.34 -3.15
C ARG A 269 2.86 -11.13 -2.52
N SER A 270 2.59 -11.80 -1.41
CA SER A 270 1.35 -11.58 -0.67
C SER A 270 1.47 -10.36 0.23
N ILE A 271 0.49 -9.49 0.17
CA ILE A 271 0.35 -8.27 0.96
C ILE A 271 -0.78 -8.50 1.95
N LEU A 272 -0.46 -8.60 3.23
CA LEU A 272 -1.40 -8.92 4.29
C LEU A 272 -1.66 -7.67 5.12
N ALA A 273 -2.89 -7.16 5.06
CA ALA A 273 -3.26 -5.94 5.77
C ALA A 273 -3.55 -6.22 7.24
N HIS A 274 -3.17 -5.28 8.11
CA HIS A 274 -3.39 -5.21 9.55
C HIS A 274 -2.51 -6.14 10.38
N CYS A 275 -2.72 -7.45 10.37
CA CYS A 275 -1.96 -8.44 11.16
C CYS A 275 -1.84 -8.04 12.64
N THR A 276 -2.95 -7.64 13.27
CA THR A 276 -2.94 -7.08 14.64
C THR A 276 -2.89 -8.17 15.70
N ILE A 277 -3.60 -9.28 15.48
CA ILE A 277 -3.71 -10.41 16.41
C ILE A 277 -3.03 -11.63 15.78
N MET A 278 -1.77 -11.83 16.11
CA MET A 278 -0.93 -12.84 15.48
C MET A 278 -0.39 -13.83 16.50
N SER A 279 -0.63 -15.11 16.29
CA SER A 279 0.06 -16.18 17.01
C SER A 279 1.53 -16.27 16.57
N ASP A 280 2.40 -16.85 17.43
CA ASP A 280 3.81 -17.06 17.06
C ASP A 280 3.94 -18.01 15.87
N TYR A 281 3.07 -19.01 15.79
CA TYR A 281 3.01 -19.93 14.66
C TYR A 281 2.73 -19.21 13.33
N GLU A 282 1.73 -18.34 13.29
CA GLU A 282 1.41 -17.57 12.06
C GLU A 282 2.57 -16.64 11.68
N LYS A 283 3.20 -15.96 12.65
CA LYS A 283 4.39 -15.16 12.37
C LYS A 283 5.53 -15.99 11.77
N GLU A 284 5.79 -17.20 12.27
CA GLU A 284 6.76 -18.14 11.69
C GLU A 284 6.39 -18.55 10.26
N ARG A 285 5.09 -18.77 9.97
CA ARG A 285 4.64 -19.07 8.61
C ARG A 285 4.87 -17.90 7.66
N LEU A 286 4.48 -16.67 8.05
CA LEU A 286 4.67 -15.47 7.24
C LEU A 286 6.16 -15.18 6.98
N GLU A 287 7.03 -15.38 7.98
CA GLU A 287 8.48 -15.27 7.84
C GLU A 287 9.02 -16.29 6.79
N ALA A 288 8.65 -17.56 6.93
CA ALA A 288 9.08 -18.63 6.03
C ALA A 288 8.64 -18.40 4.57
N LEU A 289 7.41 -17.90 4.38
CA LEU A 289 6.82 -17.59 3.07
C LEU A 289 7.24 -16.21 2.54
N LYS A 290 7.94 -15.40 3.35
CA LYS A 290 8.41 -14.05 3.02
C LYS A 290 7.27 -13.10 2.64
N CYS A 291 6.09 -13.26 3.25
CA CYS A 291 4.95 -12.38 3.04
C CYS A 291 5.27 -10.94 3.46
N GLY A 292 4.55 -9.97 2.89
CA GLY A 292 4.62 -8.57 3.29
C GLY A 292 3.42 -8.18 4.14
N ILE A 293 3.61 -7.31 5.12
CA ILE A 293 2.57 -6.79 6.01
C ILE A 293 2.33 -5.32 5.68
N ALA A 294 1.07 -4.97 5.44
CA ALA A 294 0.62 -3.58 5.32
C ALA A 294 0.06 -3.12 6.68
N HIS A 295 0.84 -2.34 7.42
CA HIS A 295 0.46 -1.81 8.72
C HIS A 295 -0.40 -0.56 8.57
N CYS A 296 -1.64 -0.63 9.05
CA CYS A 296 -2.65 0.43 8.96
C CYS A 296 -2.97 1.01 10.35
N PRO A 297 -2.05 1.77 10.98
CA PRO A 297 -2.12 2.12 12.40
C PRO A 297 -3.35 2.98 12.76
N ILE A 298 -3.87 3.78 11.83
CA ILE A 298 -5.06 4.61 12.06
C ILE A 298 -6.28 3.71 12.16
N ALA A 299 -6.53 2.88 11.16
CA ALA A 299 -7.68 1.97 11.12
C ALA A 299 -7.66 0.98 12.28
N ASN A 300 -6.51 0.34 12.54
CA ASN A 300 -6.34 -0.62 13.62
C ASN A 300 -6.77 -0.07 15.00
N MET A 301 -6.60 1.24 15.23
CA MET A 301 -6.90 1.86 16.51
C MET A 301 -8.29 2.49 16.57
N THR A 302 -9.04 2.54 15.48
CA THR A 302 -10.29 3.32 15.41
C THR A 302 -11.47 2.56 14.82
N VAL A 303 -11.23 1.55 14.01
CA VAL A 303 -12.21 0.60 13.50
C VAL A 303 -11.90 -0.78 14.09
N GLY A 304 -12.82 -1.71 14.03
CA GLY A 304 -12.59 -3.06 14.51
C GLY A 304 -13.07 -3.34 15.94
N GLY A 305 -13.52 -2.31 16.66
CA GLY A 305 -14.15 -2.47 17.98
C GLY A 305 -13.15 -2.63 19.13
N GLY A 306 -11.93 -2.17 18.96
CA GLY A 306 -10.95 -2.25 20.00
C GLY A 306 -9.67 -1.48 19.70
N PHE A 307 -8.84 -1.40 20.74
CA PHE A 307 -7.51 -0.82 20.64
C PHE A 307 -6.55 -1.90 20.11
N MET A 308 -6.40 -1.97 18.80
CA MET A 308 -5.64 -3.01 18.13
C MET A 308 -4.25 -2.48 17.77
N VAL A 309 -3.22 -2.98 18.43
CA VAL A 309 -1.84 -2.55 18.19
C VAL A 309 -1.02 -3.71 17.64
N ALA A 310 -0.75 -3.67 16.36
CA ALA A 310 0.00 -4.71 15.67
C ALA A 310 1.44 -4.86 16.24
N PRO A 311 1.99 -6.09 16.33
CA PRO A 311 3.32 -6.36 16.89
C PRO A 311 4.44 -6.05 15.88
N ILE A 312 4.51 -4.80 15.38
CA ILE A 312 5.41 -4.39 14.31
C ILE A 312 6.88 -4.65 14.65
N ARG A 313 7.31 -4.36 15.89
CA ARG A 313 8.69 -4.63 16.33
C ARG A 313 9.06 -6.12 16.23
N ASP A 314 8.12 -7.02 16.55
CA ASP A 314 8.36 -8.45 16.42
C ASP A 314 8.47 -8.89 14.96
N PHE A 315 7.62 -8.34 14.07
CA PHE A 315 7.75 -8.59 12.63
C PHE A 315 9.10 -8.14 12.07
N LEU A 316 9.55 -6.94 12.43
CA LEU A 316 10.85 -6.42 11.99
C LEU A 316 12.03 -7.26 12.50
N ARG A 317 11.99 -7.72 13.76
CA ARG A 317 13.03 -8.62 14.31
C ARG A 317 13.09 -9.96 13.59
N ARG A 318 11.97 -10.46 13.11
CA ARG A 318 11.87 -11.69 12.32
C ARG A 318 12.28 -11.50 10.86
N GLY A 319 12.55 -10.27 10.43
CA GLY A 319 12.83 -9.95 9.03
C GLY A 319 11.60 -10.02 8.11
N ILE A 320 10.40 -10.01 8.69
CA ILE A 320 9.15 -9.92 7.92
C ILE A 320 9.06 -8.52 7.33
N LYS A 321 8.73 -8.43 6.05
CA LYS A 321 8.57 -7.15 5.35
C LYS A 321 7.37 -6.39 5.92
N VAL A 322 7.57 -5.11 6.25
CA VAL A 322 6.50 -4.23 6.74
C VAL A 322 6.52 -2.94 5.94
N GLY A 323 5.35 -2.49 5.53
CA GLY A 323 5.10 -1.16 4.96
C GLY A 323 3.92 -0.50 5.65
N LEU A 324 3.75 0.80 5.46
CA LEU A 324 2.61 1.54 5.98
C LEU A 324 1.46 1.57 4.96
N GLY A 325 0.23 1.51 5.44
CA GLY A 325 -1.00 1.67 4.66
C GLY A 325 -1.91 2.75 5.25
N THR A 326 -2.56 3.52 4.39
CA THR A 326 -3.55 4.52 4.82
C THR A 326 -4.85 3.84 5.25
N ASP A 327 -5.18 2.72 4.64
CA ASP A 327 -6.48 2.06 4.75
C ASP A 327 -7.62 3.07 4.62
N SER A 328 -7.61 3.80 3.50
CA SER A 328 -8.61 4.84 3.22
C SER A 328 -10.01 4.29 3.36
N GLY A 329 -10.79 4.95 4.22
CA GLY A 329 -12.07 4.56 4.77
C GLY A 329 -11.95 4.25 6.25
N GLY A 330 -11.36 3.16 6.65
CA GLY A 330 -11.03 2.81 8.04
C GLY A 330 -10.01 3.79 8.63
N GLY A 331 -8.95 4.10 7.90
CA GLY A 331 -8.12 5.27 8.17
C GLY A 331 -8.78 6.55 7.67
N TRP A 332 -8.88 7.57 8.52
CA TRP A 332 -9.53 8.84 8.12
C TRP A 332 -8.63 9.78 7.31
N ALA A 333 -7.32 9.50 7.24
CA ALA A 333 -6.35 10.36 6.57
C ALA A 333 -5.82 9.70 5.30
N SER A 334 -5.75 10.48 4.22
CA SER A 334 -5.04 10.11 2.98
C SER A 334 -3.57 10.56 2.98
N SER A 335 -3.08 11.10 4.09
CA SER A 335 -1.70 11.58 4.21
C SER A 335 -0.79 10.56 4.86
N MET A 336 0.27 10.14 4.16
CA MET A 336 1.29 9.24 4.72
C MET A 336 1.99 9.85 5.95
N LEU A 337 2.12 11.16 6.03
CA LEU A 337 2.66 11.83 7.23
C LEU A 337 1.77 11.62 8.47
N ALA A 338 0.44 11.55 8.28
CA ALA A 338 -0.47 11.21 9.38
C ALA A 338 -0.31 9.74 9.78
N VAL A 339 -0.12 8.84 8.81
CA VAL A 339 0.11 7.40 9.06
C VAL A 339 1.42 7.18 9.80
N ILE A 340 2.52 7.84 9.40
CA ILE A 340 3.82 7.82 10.10
C ILE A 340 3.65 8.21 11.58
N ARG A 341 3.00 9.36 11.85
CA ARG A 341 2.74 9.81 13.22
C ARG A 341 1.95 8.80 14.03
N GLN A 342 0.90 8.24 13.42
CA GLN A 342 0.07 7.25 14.10
C GLN A 342 0.82 5.93 14.32
N ALA A 343 1.67 5.49 13.40
CA ALA A 343 2.52 4.31 13.58
C ALA A 343 3.44 4.48 14.79
N MET A 344 4.07 5.66 14.96
CA MET A 344 4.89 5.97 16.12
C MET A 344 4.06 5.99 17.42
N ILE A 345 2.86 6.60 17.42
CA ILE A 345 1.97 6.63 18.58
C ILE A 345 1.52 5.21 18.94
N ALA A 346 1.11 4.41 17.96
CA ALA A 346 0.69 3.03 18.16
C ALA A 346 1.83 2.18 18.71
N SER A 347 3.05 2.36 18.19
CA SER A 347 4.22 1.61 18.66
C SER A 347 4.63 1.97 20.10
N ASN A 348 4.47 3.25 20.51
CA ASN A 348 4.66 3.65 21.91
C ASN A 348 3.64 2.96 22.84
N ALA A 349 2.37 2.91 22.43
CA ALA A 349 1.35 2.18 23.18
C ALA A 349 1.71 0.68 23.28
N ARG A 350 2.20 0.08 22.20
CA ARG A 350 2.62 -1.33 22.18
C ARG A 350 3.82 -1.57 23.10
N GLU A 351 4.79 -0.66 23.17
CA GLU A 351 5.92 -0.76 24.10
C GLU A 351 5.42 -0.84 25.56
N VAL A 352 4.46 0.01 25.93
CA VAL A 352 3.86 -0.03 27.26
C VAL A 352 3.11 -1.33 27.51
N LEU A 353 2.26 -1.76 26.58
CA LEU A 353 1.45 -2.98 26.69
C LEU A 353 2.31 -4.26 26.73
N SER A 354 3.46 -4.25 26.08
CA SER A 354 4.41 -5.37 26.08
C SER A 354 5.45 -5.30 27.19
N GLU A 355 5.29 -4.40 28.16
CA GLU A 355 6.25 -4.20 29.26
C GLU A 355 7.68 -3.95 28.76
N GLY A 356 7.80 -3.18 27.68
CA GLY A 356 9.07 -2.79 27.06
C GLY A 356 9.69 -3.86 26.14
N LYS A 357 9.02 -4.97 25.87
CA LYS A 357 9.52 -6.01 24.95
C LYS A 357 9.51 -5.53 23.50
N ASP A 358 8.42 -4.88 23.08
CA ASP A 358 8.28 -4.32 21.73
C ASP A 358 8.63 -2.84 21.76
N LYS A 359 9.89 -2.51 21.52
CA LYS A 359 10.37 -1.13 21.48
C LYS A 359 9.62 -0.30 20.45
N ALA A 360 9.29 0.94 20.82
CA ALA A 360 8.66 1.89 19.92
C ALA A 360 9.48 2.11 18.64
N LEU A 361 8.79 2.45 17.56
CA LEU A 361 9.43 2.82 16.28
C LEU A 361 10.09 4.20 16.41
N SER A 362 11.29 4.33 15.86
CA SER A 362 11.92 5.64 15.64
C SER A 362 11.31 6.35 14.43
N LEU A 363 11.66 7.63 14.24
CA LEU A 363 11.25 8.38 13.04
C LEU A 363 11.87 7.78 11.77
N GLU A 364 13.14 7.38 11.84
CA GLU A 364 13.88 6.76 10.74
C GLU A 364 13.20 5.47 10.30
N GLU A 365 12.85 4.62 11.25
CA GLU A 365 12.13 3.37 10.98
C GLU A 365 10.75 3.64 10.37
N ALA A 366 9.96 4.57 10.93
CA ALA A 366 8.64 4.91 10.40
C ALA A 366 8.71 5.52 8.99
N PHE A 367 9.73 6.32 8.69
CA PHE A 367 10.00 6.84 7.36
C PHE A 367 10.40 5.72 6.39
N TYR A 368 11.29 4.81 6.80
CA TYR A 368 11.63 3.62 6.03
C TYR A 368 10.38 2.81 5.66
N LEU A 369 9.49 2.53 6.62
CA LEU A 369 8.27 1.78 6.38
C LEU A 369 7.34 2.45 5.37
N SER A 370 7.36 3.77 5.26
CA SER A 370 6.55 4.57 4.33
C SER A 370 7.16 4.72 2.94
N THR A 371 8.40 4.30 2.74
CA THR A 371 9.16 4.46 1.48
C THR A 371 9.77 3.13 1.05
N LEU A 372 11.03 2.84 1.37
CA LEU A 372 11.75 1.62 0.97
C LEU A 372 11.14 0.35 1.57
N GLY A 373 10.64 0.39 2.80
CA GLY A 373 9.92 -0.71 3.44
C GLY A 373 8.62 -1.04 2.70
N GLY A 374 7.84 0.00 2.35
CA GLY A 374 6.65 -0.15 1.51
C GLY A 374 6.97 -0.72 0.13
N ALA A 375 8.04 -0.24 -0.51
CA ALA A 375 8.52 -0.77 -1.78
C ALA A 375 8.90 -2.27 -1.65
N ASN A 376 9.52 -2.67 -0.54
CA ASN A 376 9.87 -4.06 -0.27
C ASN A 376 8.63 -4.96 -0.12
N VAL A 377 7.58 -4.46 0.55
CA VAL A 377 6.28 -5.18 0.63
C VAL A 377 5.71 -5.45 -0.75
N LEU A 378 5.77 -4.45 -1.65
CA LEU A 378 5.28 -4.54 -3.02
C LEU A 378 6.27 -5.24 -3.99
N CYS A 379 7.42 -5.72 -3.51
CA CYS A 379 8.50 -6.28 -4.33
C CYS A 379 9.05 -5.30 -5.38
N LEU A 380 9.10 -4.02 -5.04
CA LEU A 380 9.60 -2.91 -5.87
C LEU A 380 10.89 -2.29 -5.31
N GLU A 381 11.50 -2.87 -4.28
CA GLU A 381 12.67 -2.32 -3.58
C GLU A 381 13.90 -2.11 -4.48
N LYS A 382 13.95 -2.80 -5.62
CA LYS A 382 14.99 -2.61 -6.64
C LYS A 382 14.66 -1.55 -7.67
N GLN A 383 13.42 -1.04 -7.67
CA GLN A 383 12.92 -0.05 -8.63
C GLN A 383 12.77 1.32 -8.00
N ILE A 384 12.20 1.39 -6.78
CA ILE A 384 11.86 2.64 -6.10
C ILE A 384 12.14 2.55 -4.58
N GLY A 385 11.75 3.58 -3.84
CA GLY A 385 11.73 3.61 -2.36
C GLY A 385 12.92 4.31 -1.73
N ASN A 386 14.02 4.48 -2.47
CA ASN A 386 15.15 5.35 -2.11
C ASN A 386 15.88 5.81 -3.38
N PHE A 387 16.90 6.66 -3.22
CA PHE A 387 17.67 7.16 -4.35
C PHE A 387 18.98 6.36 -4.48
N GLU A 388 19.01 5.52 -5.51
CA GLU A 388 20.18 4.74 -5.91
C GLU A 388 20.31 4.76 -7.43
N VAL A 389 21.55 4.78 -7.94
CA VAL A 389 21.81 4.72 -9.39
C VAL A 389 21.26 3.41 -9.95
N GLY A 390 20.50 3.53 -11.03
CA GLY A 390 19.80 2.42 -11.69
C GLY A 390 18.32 2.28 -11.32
N LYS A 391 17.87 2.88 -10.20
CA LYS A 391 16.45 2.91 -9.85
C LYS A 391 15.69 3.96 -10.67
N GLU A 392 14.39 3.80 -10.73
CA GLU A 392 13.49 4.80 -11.28
C GLU A 392 13.42 6.02 -10.37
N PHE A 393 13.33 7.19 -10.97
CA PHE A 393 13.20 8.44 -10.22
C PHE A 393 11.75 8.62 -9.77
N ASP A 394 11.47 8.15 -8.57
CA ASP A 394 10.19 8.32 -7.88
C ASP A 394 10.42 9.20 -6.65
N ALA A 395 9.97 10.45 -6.72
CA ALA A 395 10.32 11.47 -5.73
C ALA A 395 9.18 12.44 -5.44
N THR A 396 9.16 12.93 -4.22
CA THR A 396 8.35 14.06 -3.77
C THR A 396 9.25 15.26 -3.51
N TRP A 397 8.98 16.37 -4.19
CA TRP A 397 9.62 17.66 -3.91
C TRP A 397 8.83 18.34 -2.80
N VAL A 398 9.44 18.45 -1.65
CA VAL A 398 8.84 19.07 -0.46
C VAL A 398 9.28 20.51 -0.35
N THR A 399 8.35 21.42 -0.04
CA THR A 399 8.64 22.81 0.33
C THR A 399 8.07 23.10 1.71
N THR A 400 8.89 23.64 2.59
CA THR A 400 8.50 24.10 3.94
C THR A 400 8.22 25.59 3.99
N THR A 401 8.46 26.32 2.89
CA THR A 401 8.14 27.73 2.80
C THR A 401 6.64 27.93 2.73
N THR A 402 6.04 28.26 3.85
CA THR A 402 4.65 28.74 3.88
C THR A 402 4.65 30.12 3.21
N VAL A 403 4.05 30.22 2.03
CA VAL A 403 3.66 31.52 1.49
C VAL A 403 2.55 32.03 2.36
N TYR A 404 2.88 32.77 3.42
CA TYR A 404 1.90 33.61 4.08
C TYR A 404 1.54 34.69 3.05
N ASN A 405 0.43 34.50 2.35
CA ASN A 405 -0.24 35.61 1.73
C ASN A 405 -0.60 36.55 2.87
N GLN A 406 0.07 37.68 2.94
CA GLN A 406 -0.32 38.78 3.80
C GLN A 406 -1.76 39.12 3.44
N LEU A 407 -2.68 38.81 4.35
CA LEU A 407 -4.05 39.35 4.34
C LEU A 407 -3.99 40.84 4.54
#